data_61c2447779f942eaf37388c1e2a488d4
#
_entry.id   61c2447779f942eaf37388c1e2a488d4
#
_cell.length_a   1.000
_cell.length_b   1.000
_cell.length_c   1.000
_cell.angle_alpha   90.00
_cell.angle_beta   90.00
_cell.angle_gamma   90.00
#
_symmetry.space_group_name_H-M   'P 1'
#
loop_
_entity.id
_entity.type
_entity.pdbx_description
1 polymer ?
#
loop_
_entity_poly.entity_id
_entity_poly.type
_entity_poly.pdbx_seq_one_letter_code
_entity_poly.pdbx_strand_id
1 'polypeptide(L)'
;MDDDALIAALAHGDDTALRELFTRHAPWLAARLRAILPAADVEDVLQESFLAVWRGARRYRPEGSAGGWLWGITRRQAALWLRRRGPEGVPLAALDALDALACHGGQPADDPAEAAVSRAELAAAVRALGPEGSAAQEVWRLMYLEDRPVTEVAGLMGVPKGTVKSRAHRVRQLMRAVLQPTRDGGGR
;
A
#
# COMPACT_ATOMS: atom_id res chain seq x y z
N MET A 1 -7.01 0.17 -22.56
CA MET A 1 -6.20 1.21 -21.86
C MET A 1 -5.63 0.55 -20.62
N ASP A 2 -4.35 0.69 -20.33
CA ASP A 2 -3.74 0.19 -19.10
C ASP A 2 -4.12 1.06 -17.89
N ASP A 3 -3.83 0.59 -16.69
CA ASP A 3 -4.25 1.28 -15.48
C ASP A 3 -3.51 2.61 -15.27
N ASP A 4 -2.26 2.72 -15.71
CA ASP A 4 -1.49 3.98 -15.63
C ASP A 4 -2.11 5.04 -16.53
N ALA A 5 -2.54 4.66 -17.74
CA ALA A 5 -3.25 5.55 -18.66
C ALA A 5 -4.64 5.94 -18.13
N LEU A 6 -5.35 5.03 -17.45
CA LEU A 6 -6.63 5.35 -16.78
C LEU A 6 -6.43 6.36 -15.64
N ILE A 7 -5.39 6.18 -14.80
CA ILE A 7 -5.09 7.12 -13.73
C ILE A 7 -4.67 8.49 -14.29
N ALA A 8 -3.91 8.51 -15.40
CA ALA A 8 -3.58 9.75 -16.08
C ALA A 8 -4.82 10.45 -16.65
N ALA A 9 -5.74 9.74 -17.31
CA ALA A 9 -7.00 10.29 -17.80
C ALA A 9 -7.84 10.85 -16.65
N LEU A 10 -7.94 10.13 -15.53
CA LEU A 10 -8.62 10.58 -14.31
C LEU A 10 -7.99 11.87 -13.76
N ALA A 11 -6.67 12.01 -13.79
CA ALA A 11 -5.97 13.23 -13.37
C ALA A 11 -6.33 14.46 -14.21
N HIS A 12 -6.81 14.25 -15.45
CA HIS A 12 -7.30 15.29 -16.37
C HIS A 12 -8.81 15.50 -16.30
N GLY A 13 -9.52 14.77 -15.41
CA GLY A 13 -10.94 14.95 -15.17
C GLY A 13 -11.85 13.99 -15.95
N ASP A 14 -11.32 12.89 -16.48
CA ASP A 14 -12.14 11.87 -17.14
C ASP A 14 -12.78 10.94 -16.09
N ASP A 15 -14.06 11.17 -15.79
CA ASP A 15 -14.82 10.35 -14.84
C ASP A 15 -15.10 8.93 -15.37
N THR A 16 -14.98 8.70 -16.68
CA THR A 16 -15.16 7.36 -17.24
C THR A 16 -14.00 6.46 -16.87
N ALA A 17 -12.78 7.03 -16.77
CA ALA A 17 -11.61 6.34 -16.29
C ALA A 17 -11.76 5.86 -14.83
N LEU A 18 -12.44 6.62 -13.96
CA LEU A 18 -12.72 6.19 -12.59
C LEU A 18 -13.64 4.98 -12.56
N ARG A 19 -14.68 4.97 -13.39
CA ARG A 19 -15.60 3.81 -13.50
C ARG A 19 -14.88 2.55 -13.99
N GLU A 20 -14.00 2.70 -14.95
CA GLU A 20 -13.23 1.57 -15.47
C GLU A 20 -12.27 1.03 -14.42
N LEU A 21 -11.54 1.90 -13.70
CA LEU A 21 -10.68 1.51 -12.57
C LEU A 21 -11.50 0.81 -11.46
N PHE A 22 -12.68 1.34 -11.16
CA PHE A 22 -13.58 0.72 -10.18
C PHE A 22 -13.99 -0.68 -10.63
N THR A 23 -14.46 -0.84 -11.87
CA THR A 23 -14.91 -2.12 -12.39
C THR A 23 -13.80 -3.19 -12.35
N ARG A 24 -12.57 -2.81 -12.65
CA ARG A 24 -11.41 -3.72 -12.63
C ARG A 24 -10.94 -4.07 -11.23
N HIS A 25 -10.89 -3.10 -10.35
CA HIS A 25 -10.18 -3.24 -9.07
C HIS A 25 -11.09 -3.46 -7.87
N ALA A 26 -12.35 -3.00 -7.87
CA ALA A 26 -13.23 -3.14 -6.73
C ALA A 26 -13.47 -4.60 -6.30
N PRO A 27 -13.61 -5.60 -7.20
CA PRO A 27 -13.85 -6.98 -6.78
C PRO A 27 -12.72 -7.54 -5.88
N TRP A 28 -11.47 -7.39 -6.28
CA TRP A 28 -10.34 -7.91 -5.52
C TRP A 28 -10.02 -7.05 -4.28
N LEU A 29 -10.21 -5.73 -4.34
CA LEU A 29 -10.11 -4.86 -3.17
C LEU A 29 -11.17 -5.22 -2.12
N ALA A 30 -12.42 -5.45 -2.55
CA ALA A 30 -13.49 -5.92 -1.67
C ALA A 30 -13.18 -7.26 -1.04
N ALA A 31 -12.65 -8.22 -1.81
CA ALA A 31 -12.29 -9.53 -1.29
C ALA A 31 -11.24 -9.41 -0.16
N ARG A 32 -10.25 -8.55 -0.32
CA ARG A 32 -9.25 -8.27 0.73
C ARG A 32 -9.84 -7.55 1.94
N LEU A 33 -10.70 -6.57 1.71
CA LEU A 33 -11.36 -5.84 2.81
C LEU A 33 -12.26 -6.77 3.64
N ARG A 34 -12.95 -7.74 3.02
CA ARG A 34 -13.79 -8.72 3.74
C ARG A 34 -13.01 -9.62 4.71
N ALA A 35 -11.70 -9.76 4.51
CA ALA A 35 -10.85 -10.50 5.45
C ALA A 35 -10.64 -9.76 6.78
N ILE A 36 -10.92 -8.44 6.83
CA ILE A 36 -10.58 -7.57 7.96
C ILE A 36 -11.73 -6.69 8.43
N LEU A 37 -12.74 -6.49 7.59
CA LEU A 37 -13.89 -5.64 7.87
C LEU A 37 -15.19 -6.45 7.82
N PRO A 38 -16.19 -6.08 8.63
CA PRO A 38 -17.56 -6.56 8.44
C PRO A 38 -18.06 -6.26 7.02
N ALA A 39 -18.82 -7.18 6.44
CA ALA A 39 -19.32 -7.05 5.08
C ALA A 39 -20.08 -5.74 4.82
N ALA A 40 -20.83 -5.27 5.83
CA ALA A 40 -21.58 -4.01 5.78
C ALA A 40 -20.70 -2.77 5.60
N ASP A 41 -19.44 -2.83 6.01
CA ASP A 41 -18.52 -1.69 6.03
C ASP A 41 -17.60 -1.67 4.80
N VAL A 42 -17.51 -2.76 4.07
CA VAL A 42 -16.62 -2.91 2.91
C VAL A 42 -16.97 -1.92 1.80
N GLU A 43 -18.27 -1.70 1.55
CA GLU A 43 -18.73 -0.79 0.51
C GLU A 43 -18.37 0.65 0.82
N ASP A 44 -18.56 1.09 2.05
CA ASP A 44 -18.22 2.44 2.50
C ASP A 44 -16.71 2.70 2.38
N VAL A 45 -15.89 1.72 2.80
CA VAL A 45 -14.43 1.84 2.68
C VAL A 45 -13.98 1.84 1.23
N LEU A 46 -14.62 1.06 0.35
CA LEU A 46 -14.35 1.11 -1.09
C LEU A 46 -14.69 2.46 -1.68
N GLN A 47 -15.87 3.03 -1.38
CA GLN A 47 -16.27 4.35 -1.83
C GLN A 47 -15.25 5.41 -1.42
N GLU A 48 -14.87 5.46 -0.14
CA GLU A 48 -13.86 6.40 0.36
C GLU A 48 -12.51 6.19 -0.32
N SER A 49 -12.15 4.92 -0.62
CA SER A 49 -10.92 4.60 -1.33
C SER A 49 -10.91 5.17 -2.74
N PHE A 50 -11.98 4.99 -3.52
CA PHE A 50 -12.05 5.51 -4.89
C PHE A 50 -12.20 7.03 -4.93
N LEU A 51 -12.85 7.66 -3.95
CA LEU A 51 -12.81 9.11 -3.76
C LEU A 51 -11.37 9.61 -3.48
N ALA A 52 -10.61 8.87 -2.68
CA ALA A 52 -9.21 9.19 -2.43
C ALA A 52 -8.32 8.96 -3.67
N VAL A 53 -8.60 7.93 -4.48
CA VAL A 53 -7.97 7.69 -5.79
C VAL A 53 -8.22 8.88 -6.71
N TRP A 54 -9.44 9.30 -6.86
CA TRP A 54 -9.80 10.47 -7.68
C TRP A 54 -9.04 11.75 -7.25
N ARG A 55 -9.06 12.06 -5.96
CA ARG A 55 -8.33 13.22 -5.41
C ARG A 55 -6.81 13.08 -5.54
N GLY A 56 -6.32 11.86 -5.51
CA GLY A 56 -4.89 11.52 -5.55
C GLY A 56 -4.30 11.37 -6.96
N ALA A 57 -5.13 11.21 -7.99
CA ALA A 57 -4.70 10.89 -9.36
C ALA A 57 -3.63 11.84 -9.91
N ARG A 58 -3.76 13.15 -9.67
CA ARG A 58 -2.76 14.15 -10.09
C ARG A 58 -1.38 13.98 -9.44
N ARG A 59 -1.28 13.25 -8.34
CA ARG A 59 -0.02 13.01 -7.61
C ARG A 59 0.52 11.61 -7.86
N TYR A 60 -0.21 10.81 -8.62
CA TYR A 60 0.25 9.48 -9.01
C TYR A 60 1.56 9.57 -9.80
N ARG A 61 2.46 8.64 -9.54
CA ARG A 61 3.71 8.46 -10.29
C ARG A 61 3.78 7.00 -10.69
N PRO A 62 3.94 6.68 -11.98
CA PRO A 62 4.01 5.31 -12.48
C PRO A 62 5.37 4.66 -12.13
N GLU A 63 5.70 4.65 -10.84
CA GLU A 63 6.97 4.11 -10.32
C GLU A 63 6.79 2.71 -9.72
N GLY A 64 5.65 2.07 -9.94
CA GLY A 64 5.27 0.76 -9.44
C GLY A 64 4.00 0.27 -10.13
N SER A 65 3.32 -0.75 -9.58
CA SER A 65 2.04 -1.17 -10.12
C SER A 65 0.90 -0.24 -9.69
N ALA A 66 0.00 0.10 -10.61
CA ALA A 66 -1.23 0.83 -10.32
C ALA A 66 -2.08 0.12 -9.25
N GLY A 67 -2.16 -1.22 -9.31
CA GLY A 67 -2.84 -2.04 -8.31
C GLY A 67 -2.23 -1.88 -6.91
N GLY A 68 -0.90 -1.83 -6.80
CA GLY A 68 -0.21 -1.58 -5.54
C GLY A 68 -0.51 -0.20 -4.96
N TRP A 69 -0.60 0.83 -5.82
CA TRP A 69 -0.99 2.17 -5.41
C TRP A 69 -2.44 2.24 -4.93
N LEU A 70 -3.37 1.60 -5.67
CA LEU A 70 -4.78 1.49 -5.29
C LEU A 70 -4.94 0.77 -3.94
N TRP A 71 -4.22 -0.35 -3.76
CA TRP A 71 -4.21 -1.06 -2.48
C TRP A 71 -3.69 -0.20 -1.34
N GLY A 72 -2.59 0.53 -1.54
CA GLY A 72 -2.04 1.44 -0.54
C GLY A 72 -3.06 2.49 -0.06
N ILE A 73 -3.86 3.05 -0.98
CA ILE A 73 -4.95 3.96 -0.66
C ILE A 73 -6.06 3.24 0.11
N THR A 74 -6.50 2.08 -0.39
CA THR A 74 -7.58 1.29 0.21
C THR A 74 -7.24 0.83 1.62
N ARG A 75 -6.02 0.33 1.83
CA ARG A 75 -5.50 -0.04 3.15
C ARG A 75 -5.53 1.13 4.13
N ARG A 76 -5.13 2.31 3.65
CA ARG A 76 -5.16 3.52 4.47
C ARG A 76 -6.57 3.92 4.87
N GLN A 77 -7.55 3.83 3.96
CA GLN A 77 -8.95 4.10 4.28
C GLN A 77 -9.51 3.08 5.27
N ALA A 78 -9.18 1.80 5.10
CA ALA A 78 -9.55 0.76 6.05
C ALA A 78 -8.97 1.02 7.45
N ALA A 79 -7.68 1.38 7.54
CA ALA A 79 -7.04 1.72 8.81
C ALA A 79 -7.67 2.96 9.47
N LEU A 80 -8.03 3.99 8.70
CA LEU A 80 -8.73 5.17 9.21
C LEU A 80 -10.13 4.81 9.71
N TRP A 81 -10.83 3.94 8.99
CA TRP A 81 -12.16 3.48 9.35
C TRP A 81 -12.14 2.68 10.66
N LEU A 82 -11.19 1.75 10.79
CA LEU A 82 -10.97 0.97 12.00
C LEU A 82 -10.67 1.88 13.21
N ARG A 83 -9.82 2.88 13.05
CA ARG A 83 -9.48 3.85 14.12
C ARG A 83 -10.69 4.67 14.59
N ARG A 84 -11.63 4.99 13.70
CA ARG A 84 -12.85 5.75 14.06
C ARG A 84 -13.81 4.95 14.95
N ARG A 85 -13.79 3.62 14.86
CA ARG A 85 -14.65 2.74 15.69
C ARG A 85 -14.15 2.54 17.11
N GLY A 86 -12.95 3.01 17.45
CA GLY A 86 -12.37 2.90 18.80
C GLY A 86 -11.79 1.51 19.12
N PRO A 87 -11.06 1.38 20.24
CA PRO A 87 -10.37 0.14 20.60
C PRO A 87 -11.29 -1.03 20.91
N GLU A 88 -12.55 -0.79 21.25
CA GLU A 88 -13.52 -1.85 21.58
C GLU A 88 -14.13 -2.56 20.35
N GLY A 89 -13.96 -2.01 19.15
CA GLY A 89 -14.56 -2.52 17.91
C GLY A 89 -13.59 -3.19 16.93
N VAL A 90 -12.28 -3.17 17.21
CA VAL A 90 -11.26 -3.68 16.29
C VAL A 90 -10.43 -4.74 16.97
N PRO A 91 -10.54 -6.03 16.56
CA PRO A 91 -9.56 -7.02 16.97
C PRO A 91 -8.16 -6.58 16.52
N LEU A 92 -7.16 -6.62 17.40
CA LEU A 92 -5.75 -6.38 17.07
C LEU A 92 -5.31 -7.22 15.86
N ALA A 93 -5.86 -8.44 15.76
CA ALA A 93 -5.72 -9.34 14.64
C ALA A 93 -6.17 -8.75 13.28
N ALA A 94 -7.07 -7.77 13.25
CA ALA A 94 -7.50 -7.14 12.00
C ALA A 94 -6.45 -6.16 11.46
N LEU A 95 -5.70 -5.50 12.33
CA LEU A 95 -4.55 -4.66 11.96
C LEU A 95 -3.39 -5.53 11.46
N ASP A 96 -3.10 -6.63 12.16
CA ASP A 96 -2.08 -7.61 11.73
C ASP A 96 -2.46 -8.26 10.39
N ALA A 97 -3.76 -8.52 10.16
CA ALA A 97 -4.24 -9.03 8.88
C ALA A 97 -4.12 -7.99 7.74
N LEU A 98 -4.36 -6.70 8.01
CA LEU A 98 -4.07 -5.61 7.06
C LEU A 98 -2.60 -5.60 6.66
N ASP A 99 -1.71 -5.82 7.61
CA ASP A 99 -0.27 -5.84 7.39
C ASP A 99 0.17 -7.09 6.63
N ALA A 100 -0.40 -8.25 6.95
CA ALA A 100 -0.19 -9.47 6.18
C ALA A 100 -0.66 -9.36 4.73
N LEU A 101 -1.79 -8.68 4.49
CA LEU A 101 -2.33 -8.41 3.15
C LEU A 101 -1.54 -7.31 2.40
N ALA A 102 -0.85 -6.41 3.12
CA ALA A 102 0.02 -5.40 2.50
C ALA A 102 1.23 -6.02 1.79
N CYS A 103 1.65 -7.21 2.21
CA CYS A 103 2.73 -7.97 1.59
C CYS A 103 2.39 -8.47 0.16
N HIS A 104 1.14 -8.39 -0.25
CA HIS A 104 0.67 -8.79 -1.58
C HIS A 104 0.32 -7.55 -2.41
N GLY A 105 1.30 -6.71 -2.70
CA GLY A 105 1.14 -5.48 -3.47
C GLY A 105 0.81 -5.73 -4.95
N GLY A 106 -0.41 -6.16 -5.23
CA GLY A 106 -0.89 -6.44 -6.59
C GLY A 106 -2.23 -7.17 -6.54
N GLN A 107 -2.80 -7.50 -7.69
CA GLN A 107 -3.87 -8.48 -7.81
C GLN A 107 -3.47 -9.77 -7.07
N PRO A 108 -4.43 -10.49 -6.45
CA PRO A 108 -4.10 -11.77 -5.83
C PRO A 108 -3.35 -12.62 -6.85
N ALA A 109 -2.17 -13.12 -6.46
CA ALA A 109 -1.54 -14.18 -7.20
C ALA A 109 -2.54 -15.34 -7.19
N ASP A 110 -2.97 -15.79 -8.36
CA ASP A 110 -3.88 -16.92 -8.48
C ASP A 110 -3.21 -18.24 -8.03
N ASP A 111 -1.86 -18.20 -7.85
CA ASP A 111 -1.03 -19.34 -7.43
C ASP A 111 -0.46 -19.11 -6.01
N PRO A 112 -0.72 -20.05 -5.05
CA PRO A 112 -0.12 -20.04 -3.72
C PRO A 112 1.42 -20.04 -3.71
N ALA A 113 2.05 -20.60 -4.75
CA ALA A 113 3.51 -20.60 -4.90
C ALA A 113 4.03 -19.20 -5.23
N GLU A 114 3.35 -18.46 -6.11
CA GLU A 114 3.68 -17.07 -6.44
C GLU A 114 3.51 -16.15 -5.21
N ALA A 115 2.46 -16.35 -4.43
CA ALA A 115 2.26 -15.65 -3.17
C ALA A 115 3.35 -15.94 -2.13
N ALA A 116 3.90 -17.17 -2.11
CA ALA A 116 4.99 -17.54 -1.22
C ALA A 116 6.33 -16.90 -1.65
N VAL A 117 6.62 -16.86 -2.95
CA VAL A 117 7.79 -16.16 -3.52
C VAL A 117 7.73 -14.68 -3.19
N SER A 118 6.61 -14.03 -3.42
CA SER A 118 6.41 -12.61 -3.12
C SER A 118 6.63 -12.28 -1.63
N ARG A 119 6.21 -13.17 -0.72
CA ARG A 119 6.49 -13.01 0.73
C ARG A 119 7.96 -13.13 1.06
N ALA A 120 8.67 -14.09 0.45
CA ALA A 120 10.10 -14.28 0.66
C ALA A 120 10.91 -13.07 0.14
N GLU A 121 10.53 -12.53 -1.01
CA GLU A 121 11.14 -11.32 -1.59
C GLU A 121 10.93 -10.10 -0.69
N LEU A 122 9.70 -9.90 -0.18
CA LEU A 122 9.44 -8.81 0.75
C LEU A 122 10.24 -8.96 2.05
N ALA A 123 10.30 -10.16 2.62
CA ALA A 123 11.10 -10.43 3.80
C ALA A 123 12.60 -10.15 3.55
N ALA A 124 13.11 -10.47 2.35
CA ALA A 124 14.46 -10.13 1.95
C ALA A 124 14.66 -8.62 1.82
N ALA A 125 13.69 -7.91 1.22
CA ALA A 125 13.72 -6.45 1.10
C ALA A 125 13.71 -5.76 2.46
N VAL A 126 12.91 -6.23 3.41
CA VAL A 126 12.87 -5.71 4.78
C VAL A 126 14.21 -5.96 5.50
N ARG A 127 14.80 -7.15 5.35
CA ARG A 127 16.15 -7.42 5.90
C ARG A 127 17.22 -6.50 5.32
N ALA A 128 17.11 -6.11 4.05
CA ALA A 128 18.03 -5.18 3.40
C ALA A 128 17.96 -3.76 3.95
N LEU A 129 16.91 -3.39 4.69
CA LEU A 129 16.82 -2.10 5.40
C LEU A 129 17.82 -1.98 6.57
N GLY A 130 18.43 -3.08 6.98
CA GLY A 130 19.40 -3.16 8.07
C GLY A 130 18.94 -4.06 9.22
N PRO A 131 19.69 -4.09 10.32
CA PRO A 131 19.35 -4.91 11.48
C PRO A 131 18.03 -4.45 12.12
N GLU A 132 17.43 -5.37 12.87
CA GLU A 132 16.21 -5.11 13.63
C GLU A 132 16.41 -3.89 14.58
N GLY A 133 15.43 -2.99 14.61
CA GLY A 133 15.54 -1.73 15.37
C GLY A 133 16.33 -0.63 14.68
N SER A 134 16.86 -0.84 13.47
CA SER A 134 17.49 0.24 12.70
C SER A 134 16.48 1.34 12.37
N ALA A 135 16.98 2.58 12.23
CA ALA A 135 16.13 3.73 11.91
C ALA A 135 15.38 3.58 10.58
N ALA A 136 15.89 2.78 9.64
CA ALA A 136 15.22 2.49 8.38
C ALA A 136 14.09 1.49 8.57
N GLN A 137 14.31 0.42 9.32
CA GLN A 137 13.26 -0.54 9.66
C GLN A 137 12.15 0.12 10.50
N GLU A 138 12.53 0.96 11.47
CA GLU A 138 11.55 1.67 12.30
C GLU A 138 10.67 2.62 11.48
N VAL A 139 11.27 3.38 10.54
CA VAL A 139 10.49 4.20 9.61
C VAL A 139 9.60 3.33 8.71
N TRP A 140 10.10 2.20 8.22
CA TRP A 140 9.32 1.27 7.43
C TRP A 140 8.14 0.73 8.23
N ARG A 141 8.36 0.27 9.46
CA ARG A 141 7.32 -0.24 10.35
C ARG A 141 6.25 0.81 10.63
N LEU A 142 6.66 1.98 11.11
CA LEU A 142 5.72 3.03 11.51
C LEU A 142 4.94 3.62 10.33
N MET A 143 5.58 3.83 9.18
CA MET A 143 4.93 4.48 8.04
C MET A 143 4.18 3.51 7.12
N TYR A 144 4.69 2.29 6.94
CA TYR A 144 4.18 1.37 5.92
C TYR A 144 3.43 0.17 6.51
N LEU A 145 3.77 -0.29 7.72
CA LEU A 145 3.00 -1.30 8.43
C LEU A 145 1.90 -0.65 9.28
N GLU A 146 2.25 0.30 10.14
CA GLU A 146 1.30 0.94 11.06
C GLU A 146 0.56 2.15 10.44
N ASP A 147 0.91 2.53 9.20
CA ASP A 147 0.31 3.63 8.43
C ASP A 147 0.25 4.96 9.20
N ARG A 148 1.30 5.24 10.02
CA ARG A 148 1.35 6.47 10.81
C ARG A 148 1.75 7.66 9.94
N PRO A 149 1.14 8.83 10.12
CA PRO A 149 1.52 10.04 9.41
C PRO A 149 2.92 10.49 9.82
N VAL A 150 3.65 11.13 8.88
CA VAL A 150 5.02 11.65 9.12
C VAL A 150 5.15 12.46 10.39
N THR A 151 4.10 13.21 10.77
CA THR A 151 4.08 14.02 11.99
C THR A 151 4.16 13.19 13.27
N GLU A 152 3.44 12.08 13.29
CA GLU A 152 3.40 11.16 14.44
C GLU A 152 4.69 10.35 14.51
N VAL A 153 5.18 9.85 13.36
CA VAL A 153 6.48 9.15 13.27
C VAL A 153 7.62 10.04 13.75
N ALA A 154 7.61 11.33 13.38
CA ALA A 154 8.60 12.30 13.85
C ALA A 154 8.59 12.43 15.38
N GLY A 155 7.40 12.48 15.98
CA GLY A 155 7.24 12.52 17.45
C GLY A 155 7.71 11.23 18.12
N LEU A 156 7.31 10.07 17.61
CA LEU A 156 7.67 8.76 18.15
C LEU A 156 9.19 8.48 18.09
N MET A 157 9.82 8.88 16.99
CA MET A 157 11.26 8.69 16.78
C MET A 157 12.11 9.82 17.37
N GLY A 158 11.52 10.90 17.87
CA GLY A 158 12.25 12.05 18.37
C GLY A 158 13.09 12.78 17.32
N VAL A 159 12.68 12.78 16.05
CA VAL A 159 13.44 13.39 14.93
C VAL A 159 12.58 14.39 14.15
N PRO A 160 13.19 15.38 13.47
CA PRO A 160 12.47 16.32 12.62
C PRO A 160 11.71 15.62 11.50
N LYS A 161 10.56 16.18 11.08
CA LYS A 161 9.75 15.66 9.97
C LYS A 161 10.54 15.49 8.65
N GLY A 162 11.51 16.40 8.39
CA GLY A 162 12.40 16.32 7.25
C GLY A 162 13.26 15.05 7.29
N THR A 163 13.75 14.67 8.46
CA THR A 163 14.53 13.44 8.66
C THR A 163 13.69 12.19 8.42
N VAL A 164 12.42 12.18 8.85
CA VAL A 164 11.51 11.07 8.56
C VAL A 164 11.28 10.95 7.05
N LYS A 165 11.04 12.07 6.35
CA LYS A 165 10.84 12.08 4.88
C LYS A 165 12.06 11.55 4.12
N SER A 166 13.28 11.99 4.50
CA SER A 166 14.51 11.53 3.85
C SER A 166 14.78 10.05 4.12
N ARG A 167 14.55 9.58 5.35
CA ARG A 167 14.64 8.14 5.69
C ARG A 167 13.61 7.31 4.93
N ALA A 168 12.36 7.75 4.85
CA ALA A 168 11.31 7.08 4.08
C ALA A 168 11.65 7.01 2.58
N HIS A 169 12.26 8.07 2.03
CA HIS A 169 12.77 8.04 0.65
C HIS A 169 13.84 6.96 0.48
N ARG A 170 14.83 6.89 1.38
CA ARG A 170 15.89 5.88 1.35
C ARG A 170 15.34 4.46 1.51
N VAL A 171 14.37 4.25 2.40
CA VAL A 171 13.67 2.97 2.56
C VAL A 171 13.05 2.54 1.23
N ARG A 172 12.31 3.42 0.55
CA ARG A 172 11.73 3.10 -0.77
C ARG A 172 12.78 2.74 -1.82
N GLN A 173 13.91 3.46 -1.85
CA GLN A 173 14.99 3.15 -2.79
C GLN A 173 15.59 1.76 -2.51
N LEU A 174 15.89 1.43 -1.26
CA LEU A 174 16.43 0.14 -0.88
C LEU A 174 15.47 -1.01 -1.19
N MET A 175 14.19 -0.84 -0.85
CA MET A 175 13.18 -1.87 -1.15
C MET A 175 13.01 -2.06 -2.66
N ARG A 176 13.02 -0.99 -3.47
CA ARG A 176 12.98 -1.10 -4.92
C ARG A 176 14.19 -1.86 -5.49
N ALA A 177 15.38 -1.57 -4.99
CA ALA A 177 16.59 -2.24 -5.46
C ALA A 177 16.56 -3.75 -5.25
N VAL A 178 15.86 -4.22 -4.21
CA VAL A 178 15.71 -5.65 -3.91
C VAL A 178 14.53 -6.28 -4.63
N LEU A 179 13.40 -5.55 -4.76
CA LEU A 179 12.15 -6.07 -5.33
C LEU A 179 12.08 -5.93 -6.87
N GLN A 180 12.96 -5.14 -7.48
CA GLN A 180 13.09 -5.09 -8.94
C GLN A 180 14.29 -5.98 -9.33
N PRO A 181 14.07 -7.24 -9.76
CA PRO A 181 15.16 -8.02 -10.33
C PRO A 181 15.67 -7.27 -11.55
N THR A 182 16.99 -7.08 -11.59
CA THR A 182 17.73 -6.53 -12.71
C THR A 182 17.22 -7.15 -14.02
N ARG A 183 16.50 -6.35 -14.80
CA ARG A 183 16.26 -6.64 -16.23
C ARG A 183 17.56 -6.37 -17.01
N ASP A 184 18.65 -7.02 -16.60
CA ASP A 184 19.90 -7.05 -17.37
C ASP A 184 20.27 -8.50 -17.59
N GLY A 185 20.22 -8.94 -18.83
CA GLY A 185 20.82 -10.20 -19.24
C GLY A 185 20.04 -10.96 -20.31
N GLY A 186 19.79 -10.38 -21.46
CA GLY A 186 19.21 -11.11 -22.58
C GLY A 186 19.45 -10.44 -23.92
N GLY A 187 20.71 -10.06 -24.18
CA GLY A 187 21.12 -9.54 -25.46
C GLY A 187 22.49 -10.11 -25.84
N ARG A 188 22.53 -11.31 -26.42
CA ARG A 188 23.53 -11.78 -27.37
C ARG A 188 22.94 -12.90 -28.20
#